data_a751362efb3d5f0a7818c34189da70d4
#
_entry.id   a751362efb3d5f0a7818c34189da70d4
#
_cell.length_a   1.000
_cell.length_b   1.000
_cell.length_c   1.000
_cell.angle_alpha   90.00
_cell.angle_beta   90.00
_cell.angle_gamma   90.00
#
_symmetry.space_group_name_H-M   'P 1'
#
loop_
_entity.id
_entity.type
_entity.pdbx_description
1 polymer ?
#
loop_
_entity_poly.entity_id
_entity_poly.type
_entity_poly.pdbx_seq_one_letter_code
_entity_poly.pdbx_strand_id
1 'polypeptide(L)'
;MRVAVVAGPDPGHAFPAIALCLRFRAAGDQPVLFTGRQWLDTAREAGIHARELLGLDPEDGDDDLDSGAKIHQRAARMTVLNEPSLRELAPDLIVSDVITVCGGMAAELLGLPWVELTPHPLYLPSKGLPPLGSGLATGVGVRGRLRDATLRFLTARSVRQGERQRSAARVGIGLPATDPGPARRLIATLPGLEVSRPDWPAEAVVVGPLHFEPTTAVLDVPPGSGPVVVVAPSTATTGMQGLDDLALETLIPGQTLPAGARVVVSRLRGPDAPVPPWAAVGLGRQDELLKQADVMICGSGHGIVSKTLLAGVPLVVVPGGGDQWEIANRIVRQGSGELIRPLTAESLTATVGRVLATPSYRDAARRAGASGADVADPVAVCRAALGGSAE
;
A
#
# COMPACT_ATOMS: atom_id res chain seq x y z
N MET A 1 19.10 8.46 -16.50
CA MET A 1 18.01 7.97 -17.37
C MET A 1 16.77 8.81 -17.21
N ARG A 2 15.90 8.81 -18.22
CA ARG A 2 14.56 9.39 -18.14
C ARG A 2 13.57 8.29 -17.82
N VAL A 3 12.77 8.47 -16.76
CA VAL A 3 11.86 7.42 -16.26
C VAL A 3 10.44 7.95 -16.23
N ALA A 4 9.51 7.26 -16.87
CA ALA A 4 8.08 7.51 -16.67
C ALA A 4 7.58 6.62 -15.53
N VAL A 5 7.00 7.21 -14.49
CA VAL A 5 6.38 6.47 -13.37
C VAL A 5 4.88 6.68 -13.46
N VAL A 6 4.11 5.60 -13.56
CA VAL A 6 2.66 5.62 -13.79
C VAL A 6 1.96 5.00 -12.59
N ALA A 7 1.17 5.79 -11.87
CA ALA A 7 0.44 5.33 -10.67
C ALA A 7 -0.93 5.99 -10.57
N GLY A 8 -1.91 5.26 -10.06
CA GLY A 8 -3.28 5.73 -9.86
C GLY A 8 -3.42 6.80 -8.77
N PRO A 9 -4.66 7.29 -8.57
CA PRO A 9 -4.95 8.43 -7.71
C PRO A 9 -5.00 8.09 -6.22
N ASP A 10 -5.06 6.80 -5.87
CA ASP A 10 -5.16 6.40 -4.47
C ASP A 10 -3.86 6.68 -3.69
N PRO A 11 -3.91 7.26 -2.48
CA PRO A 11 -2.72 7.58 -1.70
C PRO A 11 -1.78 6.39 -1.48
N GLY A 12 -2.34 5.17 -1.34
CA GLY A 12 -1.56 3.93 -1.19
C GLY A 12 -0.69 3.58 -2.40
N HIS A 13 -0.96 4.15 -3.57
CA HIS A 13 -0.25 3.92 -4.83
C HIS A 13 0.50 5.17 -5.30
N ALA A 14 -0.12 6.35 -5.20
CA ALA A 14 0.50 7.63 -5.59
C ALA A 14 1.72 7.97 -4.71
N PHE A 15 1.63 7.83 -3.40
CA PHE A 15 2.71 8.21 -2.49
C PHE A 15 3.97 7.33 -2.64
N PRO A 16 3.89 6.00 -2.75
CA PRO A 16 5.04 5.17 -3.11
C PRO A 16 5.66 5.54 -4.46
N ALA A 17 4.86 5.92 -5.45
CA ALA A 17 5.35 6.38 -6.75
C ALA A 17 6.08 7.72 -6.65
N ILE A 18 5.57 8.69 -5.86
CA ILE A 18 6.26 9.96 -5.58
C ILE A 18 7.59 9.68 -4.86
N ALA A 19 7.58 8.80 -3.85
CA ALA A 19 8.79 8.43 -3.11
C ALA A 19 9.85 7.81 -4.02
N LEU A 20 9.43 6.94 -4.95
CA LEU A 20 10.32 6.35 -5.95
C LEU A 20 10.89 7.42 -6.89
N CYS A 21 10.07 8.38 -7.36
CA CYS A 21 10.53 9.51 -8.15
C CYS A 21 11.59 10.33 -7.40
N LEU A 22 11.42 10.57 -6.11
CA LEU A 22 12.41 11.25 -5.28
C LEU A 22 13.74 10.48 -5.20
N ARG A 23 13.68 9.13 -5.13
CA ARG A 23 14.88 8.28 -5.18
C ARG A 23 15.58 8.37 -6.52
N PHE A 24 14.85 8.31 -7.64
CA PHE A 24 15.42 8.51 -8.97
C PHE A 24 16.11 9.88 -9.11
N ARG A 25 15.44 10.95 -8.67
CA ARG A 25 16.01 12.30 -8.70
C ARG A 25 17.28 12.41 -7.86
N ALA A 26 17.29 11.84 -6.67
CA ALA A 26 18.47 11.81 -5.81
C ALA A 26 19.65 11.04 -6.43
N ALA A 27 19.36 10.04 -7.27
CA ALA A 27 20.33 9.29 -8.04
C ALA A 27 20.76 9.95 -9.36
N GLY A 28 20.31 11.18 -9.64
CA GLY A 28 20.63 11.96 -10.85
C GLY A 28 19.79 11.59 -12.08
N ASP A 29 18.73 10.83 -11.93
CA ASP A 29 17.80 10.48 -13.00
C ASP A 29 16.70 11.55 -13.17
N GLN A 30 15.97 11.50 -14.27
CA GLN A 30 14.88 12.43 -14.64
C GLN A 30 13.53 11.72 -14.59
N PRO A 31 12.90 11.55 -13.41
CA PRO A 31 11.58 10.97 -13.32
C PRO A 31 10.50 11.95 -13.77
N VAL A 32 9.48 11.44 -14.45
CA VAL A 32 8.21 12.12 -14.72
C VAL A 32 7.09 11.24 -14.20
N LEU A 33 6.29 11.76 -13.27
CA LEU A 33 5.17 11.06 -12.68
C LEU A 33 3.89 11.30 -13.48
N PHE A 34 3.19 10.24 -13.87
CA PHE A 34 1.83 10.27 -14.38
C PHE A 34 0.90 9.76 -13.28
N THR A 35 0.00 10.64 -12.79
CA THR A 35 -0.87 10.29 -11.65
C THR A 35 -2.18 11.08 -11.68
N GLY A 36 -3.05 10.85 -10.68
CA GLY A 36 -4.30 11.56 -10.54
C GLY A 36 -4.11 13.06 -10.31
N ARG A 37 -5.03 13.87 -10.88
CA ARG A 37 -5.00 15.34 -10.84
C ARG A 37 -4.79 15.90 -9.43
N GLN A 38 -5.38 15.26 -8.41
CA GLN A 38 -5.29 15.70 -7.02
C GLN A 38 -3.85 15.70 -6.44
N TRP A 39 -2.91 14.97 -7.04
CA TRP A 39 -1.53 14.85 -6.55
C TRP A 39 -0.50 15.61 -7.38
N LEU A 40 -0.91 16.28 -8.47
CA LEU A 40 0.02 16.97 -9.35
C LEU A 40 0.78 18.08 -8.62
N ASP A 41 0.09 18.91 -7.86
CA ASP A 41 0.71 20.02 -7.15
C ASP A 41 1.57 19.51 -6.00
N THR A 42 1.11 18.55 -5.23
CA THR A 42 1.91 17.88 -4.19
C THR A 42 3.21 17.30 -4.74
N ALA A 43 3.17 16.65 -5.91
CA ALA A 43 4.37 16.11 -6.56
C ALA A 43 5.30 17.23 -7.04
N ARG A 44 4.76 18.30 -7.62
CA ARG A 44 5.53 19.46 -8.08
C ARG A 44 6.19 20.22 -6.92
N GLU A 45 5.48 20.42 -5.82
CA GLU A 45 6.03 21.01 -4.59
C GLU A 45 7.17 20.17 -4.03
N ALA A 46 7.09 18.83 -4.15
CA ALA A 46 8.21 17.93 -3.85
C ALA A 46 9.34 17.97 -4.90
N GLY A 47 9.21 18.78 -5.96
CA GLY A 47 10.19 18.95 -7.03
C GLY A 47 10.19 17.83 -8.07
N ILE A 48 9.07 17.12 -8.25
CA ILE A 48 8.90 16.08 -9.26
C ILE A 48 8.09 16.65 -10.44
N HIS A 49 8.57 16.43 -11.66
CA HIS A 49 7.76 16.70 -12.85
C HIS A 49 6.56 15.75 -12.86
N ALA A 50 5.35 16.32 -12.89
CA ALA A 50 4.12 15.55 -12.85
C ALA A 50 3.17 15.95 -13.99
N ARG A 51 2.61 14.93 -14.65
CA ARG A 51 1.58 15.02 -15.69
C ARG A 51 0.32 14.27 -15.22
N GLU A 52 -0.83 14.72 -15.67
CA GLU A 52 -2.08 14.03 -15.41
C GLU A 52 -2.11 12.68 -16.14
N LEU A 53 -2.52 11.64 -15.43
CA LEU A 53 -2.82 10.34 -16.00
C LEU A 53 -4.27 10.36 -16.51
N LEU A 54 -4.44 10.28 -17.82
CA LEU A 54 -5.74 10.38 -18.47
C LEU A 54 -6.54 9.07 -18.36
N GLY A 55 -7.87 9.19 -18.29
CA GLY A 55 -8.81 8.06 -18.28
C GLY A 55 -9.02 7.40 -16.91
N LEU A 56 -8.67 8.09 -15.82
CA LEU A 56 -8.93 7.60 -14.45
C LEU A 56 -10.40 7.67 -14.08
N ASP A 57 -11.13 8.67 -14.60
CA ASP A 57 -12.54 8.83 -14.32
C ASP A 57 -13.36 7.73 -15.00
N PRO A 58 -14.43 7.23 -14.35
CA PRO A 58 -15.35 6.29 -14.96
C PRO A 58 -16.01 6.90 -16.20
N GLU A 59 -16.26 6.08 -17.21
CA GLU A 59 -17.07 6.45 -18.38
C GLU A 59 -18.38 5.66 -18.40
N ASP A 60 -19.37 6.17 -19.15
CA ASP A 60 -20.63 5.46 -19.35
C ASP A 60 -20.36 4.07 -19.96
N GLY A 61 -20.85 3.03 -19.28
CA GLY A 61 -20.64 1.63 -19.68
C GLY A 61 -19.48 0.91 -18.99
N ASP A 62 -18.70 1.58 -18.14
CA ASP A 62 -17.70 0.91 -17.31
C ASP A 62 -18.37 -0.04 -16.29
N ASP A 63 -17.93 -1.29 -16.24
CA ASP A 63 -18.36 -2.24 -15.21
C ASP A 63 -17.48 -2.12 -13.96
N ASP A 64 -17.87 -1.25 -13.05
CA ASP A 64 -17.16 -1.05 -11.78
C ASP A 64 -17.42 -2.16 -10.74
N LEU A 65 -18.38 -3.04 -10.98
CA LEU A 65 -18.67 -4.19 -10.11
C LEU A 65 -17.74 -5.38 -10.43
N ASP A 66 -17.27 -5.51 -11.68
CA ASP A 66 -16.29 -6.52 -12.07
C ASP A 66 -14.87 -5.95 -11.98
N SER A 67 -14.13 -6.38 -10.96
CA SER A 67 -12.75 -5.92 -10.71
C SER A 67 -11.81 -6.21 -11.88
N GLY A 68 -12.02 -7.28 -12.62
CA GLY A 68 -11.19 -7.63 -13.79
C GLY A 68 -11.47 -6.69 -14.96
N ALA A 69 -12.75 -6.36 -15.23
CA ALA A 69 -13.14 -5.37 -16.22
C ALA A 69 -12.58 -4.00 -15.84
N LYS A 70 -12.81 -3.56 -14.62
CA LYS A 70 -12.32 -2.29 -14.08
C LYS A 70 -10.80 -2.13 -14.25
N ILE A 71 -10.02 -3.14 -13.90
CA ILE A 71 -8.55 -3.07 -13.96
C ILE A 71 -8.05 -3.17 -15.40
N HIS A 72 -8.58 -4.09 -16.21
CA HIS A 72 -7.99 -4.38 -17.52
C HIS A 72 -8.60 -3.59 -18.67
N GLN A 73 -9.92 -3.44 -18.74
CA GLN A 73 -10.56 -2.68 -19.82
C GLN A 73 -10.28 -1.18 -19.68
N ARG A 74 -10.40 -0.64 -18.48
CA ARG A 74 -10.04 0.75 -18.21
C ARG A 74 -8.55 0.99 -18.48
N ALA A 75 -7.68 0.05 -18.09
CA ALA A 75 -6.26 0.18 -18.37
C ALA A 75 -5.95 0.19 -19.88
N ALA A 76 -6.63 -0.62 -20.69
CA ALA A 76 -6.46 -0.57 -22.15
C ALA A 76 -6.85 0.80 -22.73
N ARG A 77 -7.98 1.37 -22.31
CA ARG A 77 -8.38 2.74 -22.67
C ARG A 77 -7.35 3.79 -22.22
N MET A 78 -6.95 3.73 -20.95
CA MET A 78 -5.91 4.61 -20.41
C MET A 78 -4.60 4.52 -21.18
N THR A 79 -4.22 3.32 -21.61
CA THR A 79 -3.02 3.09 -22.43
C THR A 79 -3.07 3.92 -23.71
N VAL A 80 -4.16 3.83 -24.47
CA VAL A 80 -4.34 4.58 -25.71
C VAL A 80 -4.31 6.10 -25.48
N LEU A 81 -4.93 6.56 -24.40
CA LEU A 81 -4.98 7.99 -24.05
C LEU A 81 -3.61 8.56 -23.65
N ASN A 82 -2.77 7.77 -22.97
CA ASN A 82 -1.50 8.26 -22.43
C ASN A 82 -0.29 7.92 -23.32
N GLU A 83 -0.41 6.99 -24.25
CA GLU A 83 0.66 6.59 -25.17
C GLU A 83 1.30 7.78 -25.92
N PRO A 84 0.55 8.76 -26.46
CA PRO A 84 1.16 9.91 -27.14
C PRO A 84 2.07 10.74 -26.23
N SER A 85 1.65 10.99 -24.98
CA SER A 85 2.46 11.73 -24.00
C SER A 85 3.70 10.96 -23.55
N LEU A 86 3.59 9.63 -23.44
CA LEU A 86 4.74 8.76 -23.12
C LEU A 86 5.71 8.69 -24.29
N ARG A 87 5.23 8.61 -25.51
CA ARG A 87 6.06 8.64 -26.74
C ARG A 87 6.80 9.98 -26.86
N GLU A 88 6.13 11.11 -26.63
CA GLU A 88 6.76 12.44 -26.62
C GLU A 88 7.85 12.55 -25.55
N LEU A 89 7.58 12.00 -24.36
CA LEU A 89 8.56 11.98 -23.27
C LEU A 89 9.82 11.18 -23.64
N ALA A 90 9.70 10.15 -24.47
CA ALA A 90 10.76 9.23 -24.85
C ALA A 90 11.55 8.71 -23.62
N PRO A 91 10.91 8.02 -22.68
CA PRO A 91 11.59 7.51 -21.50
C PRO A 91 12.48 6.31 -21.86
N ASP A 92 13.55 6.09 -21.07
CA ASP A 92 14.38 4.89 -21.16
C ASP A 92 13.71 3.69 -20.48
N LEU A 93 12.84 3.96 -19.50
CA LEU A 93 12.16 2.96 -18.67
C LEU A 93 10.77 3.46 -18.26
N ILE A 94 9.80 2.56 -18.22
CA ILE A 94 8.49 2.82 -17.58
C ILE A 94 8.40 2.00 -16.30
N VAL A 95 7.99 2.68 -15.21
CA VAL A 95 7.58 2.02 -13.96
C VAL A 95 6.07 2.11 -13.86
N SER A 96 5.38 0.97 -13.79
CA SER A 96 3.93 0.87 -13.72
C SER A 96 3.49 0.35 -12.36
N ASP A 97 2.65 1.07 -11.66
CA ASP A 97 2.04 0.58 -10.43
C ASP A 97 1.16 -0.65 -10.71
N VAL A 98 1.12 -1.59 -9.77
CA VAL A 98 0.51 -2.93 -9.91
C VAL A 98 -0.97 -2.91 -10.27
N ILE A 99 -1.73 -1.90 -9.82
CA ILE A 99 -3.15 -1.73 -10.20
C ILE A 99 -3.34 -0.75 -11.36
N THR A 100 -2.31 0.01 -11.73
CA THR A 100 -2.33 0.98 -12.83
C THR A 100 -1.66 0.37 -14.07
N VAL A 101 -2.22 -0.73 -14.55
CA VAL A 101 -1.63 -1.65 -15.55
C VAL A 101 -1.36 -0.97 -16.91
N CYS A 102 -1.98 0.17 -17.17
CA CYS A 102 -1.80 0.93 -18.43
C CYS A 102 -0.33 1.33 -18.70
N GLY A 103 0.48 1.57 -17.65
CA GLY A 103 1.90 1.88 -17.81
C GLY A 103 2.69 0.72 -18.45
N GLY A 104 2.45 -0.51 -18.00
CA GLY A 104 3.06 -1.71 -18.58
C GLY A 104 2.60 -1.96 -20.01
N MET A 105 1.29 -1.83 -20.29
CA MET A 105 0.75 -1.95 -21.64
C MET A 105 1.32 -0.89 -22.59
N ALA A 106 1.46 0.36 -22.14
CA ALA A 106 2.07 1.43 -22.92
C ALA A 106 3.55 1.16 -23.21
N ALA A 107 4.29 0.64 -22.24
CA ALA A 107 5.68 0.24 -22.43
C ALA A 107 5.83 -0.80 -23.55
N GLU A 108 4.96 -1.80 -23.57
CA GLU A 108 4.96 -2.81 -24.62
C GLU A 108 4.63 -2.25 -26.00
N LEU A 109 3.63 -1.33 -26.12
CA LEU A 109 3.32 -0.65 -27.38
C LEU A 109 4.51 0.21 -27.87
N LEU A 110 5.29 0.76 -26.96
CA LEU A 110 6.47 1.58 -27.26
C LEU A 110 7.75 0.75 -27.46
N GLY A 111 7.71 -0.56 -27.20
CA GLY A 111 8.89 -1.43 -27.24
C GLY A 111 9.93 -1.10 -26.16
N LEU A 112 9.48 -0.60 -25.00
CA LEU A 112 10.33 -0.19 -23.89
C LEU A 112 10.35 -1.24 -22.77
N PRO A 113 11.47 -1.37 -22.04
CA PRO A 113 11.49 -2.16 -20.82
C PRO A 113 10.60 -1.50 -19.75
N TRP A 114 9.98 -2.34 -18.91
CA TRP A 114 9.19 -1.82 -17.81
C TRP A 114 9.37 -2.62 -16.50
N VAL A 115 9.10 -1.95 -15.40
CA VAL A 115 9.20 -2.46 -14.03
C VAL A 115 7.85 -2.26 -13.35
N GLU A 116 7.39 -3.27 -12.61
CA GLU A 116 6.18 -3.16 -11.79
C GLU A 116 6.53 -2.61 -10.41
N LEU A 117 5.80 -1.61 -9.96
CA LEU A 117 5.81 -1.14 -8.58
C LEU A 117 4.65 -1.77 -7.81
N THR A 118 4.96 -2.63 -6.86
CA THR A 118 4.02 -3.25 -5.93
C THR A 118 4.20 -2.60 -4.55
N PRO A 119 3.37 -1.62 -4.15
CA PRO A 119 3.54 -0.84 -2.92
C PRO A 119 3.03 -1.55 -1.66
N HIS A 120 3.05 -2.86 -1.64
CA HIS A 120 2.58 -3.75 -0.58
C HIS A 120 3.26 -5.12 -0.72
N PRO A 121 3.02 -6.09 0.19
CA PRO A 121 3.47 -7.47 0.02
C PRO A 121 3.02 -8.09 -1.30
N LEU A 122 3.78 -9.06 -1.80
CA LEU A 122 3.49 -9.69 -3.08
C LEU A 122 2.18 -10.51 -3.05
N TYR A 123 1.18 -10.06 -3.83
CA TYR A 123 -0.15 -10.68 -3.91
C TYR A 123 -0.36 -11.52 -5.18
N LEU A 124 0.70 -12.17 -5.69
CA LEU A 124 0.53 -13.15 -6.76
C LEU A 124 0.03 -14.50 -6.20
N PRO A 125 -0.83 -15.23 -6.92
CA PRO A 125 -1.20 -16.58 -6.55
C PRO A 125 0.02 -17.48 -6.37
N SER A 126 -0.02 -18.38 -5.39
CA SER A 126 1.08 -19.32 -5.09
C SER A 126 0.52 -20.69 -4.78
N LYS A 127 1.21 -21.74 -5.23
CA LYS A 127 0.87 -23.13 -4.89
C LYS A 127 1.07 -23.45 -3.41
N GLY A 128 1.91 -22.66 -2.71
CA GLY A 128 2.21 -22.83 -1.29
C GLY A 128 1.32 -22.04 -0.35
N LEU A 129 0.46 -21.13 -0.86
CA LEU A 129 -0.34 -20.21 -0.05
C LEU A 129 -1.85 -20.48 -0.21
N PRO A 130 -2.68 -20.09 0.76
CA PRO A 130 -4.12 -19.98 0.56
C PRO A 130 -4.44 -18.93 -0.52
N PRO A 131 -5.68 -18.87 -1.05
CA PRO A 131 -6.07 -17.85 -2.01
C PRO A 131 -5.88 -16.45 -1.43
N LEU A 132 -5.46 -15.54 -2.28
CA LEU A 132 -5.38 -14.11 -1.94
C LEU A 132 -6.74 -13.57 -1.50
N GLY A 133 -6.74 -12.64 -0.56
CA GLY A 133 -7.95 -12.06 0.02
C GLY A 133 -8.63 -12.95 1.07
N SER A 134 -8.16 -14.19 1.27
CA SER A 134 -8.69 -15.07 2.34
C SER A 134 -8.27 -14.66 3.74
N GLY A 135 -7.18 -13.91 3.88
CA GLY A 135 -6.55 -13.57 5.17
C GLY A 135 -6.03 -14.77 5.96
N LEU A 136 -6.09 -15.97 5.42
CA LEU A 136 -5.70 -17.19 6.11
C LEU A 136 -4.18 -17.32 6.21
N ALA A 137 -3.72 -17.88 7.32
CA ALA A 137 -2.35 -18.35 7.43
C ALA A 137 -2.14 -19.57 6.52
N THR A 138 -0.91 -19.72 5.99
CA THR A 138 -0.50 -20.91 5.25
C THR A 138 -0.82 -22.17 6.04
N GLY A 139 -1.45 -23.12 5.38
CA GLY A 139 -1.88 -24.35 6.02
C GLY A 139 -0.71 -25.24 6.42
N VAL A 140 -0.69 -25.65 7.70
CA VAL A 140 0.31 -26.53 8.27
C VAL A 140 -0.20 -27.99 8.27
N GLY A 141 0.70 -28.94 7.96
CA GLY A 141 0.38 -30.36 7.89
C GLY A 141 -0.54 -30.73 6.71
N VAL A 142 -0.98 -31.98 6.68
CA VAL A 142 -1.81 -32.48 5.55
C VAL A 142 -3.16 -31.77 5.47
N ARG A 143 -3.84 -31.61 6.62
CA ARG A 143 -5.16 -30.95 6.66
C ARG A 143 -5.12 -29.50 6.21
N GLY A 144 -4.11 -28.73 6.67
CA GLY A 144 -3.95 -27.33 6.28
C GLY A 144 -3.63 -27.19 4.79
N ARG A 145 -2.74 -28.02 4.24
CA ARG A 145 -2.42 -28.03 2.80
C ARG A 145 -3.63 -28.43 1.95
N LEU A 146 -4.44 -29.41 2.41
CA LEU A 146 -5.66 -29.80 1.73
C LEU A 146 -6.69 -28.66 1.71
N ARG A 147 -6.89 -27.97 2.86
CA ARG A 147 -7.73 -26.77 2.94
C ARG A 147 -7.31 -25.73 1.89
N ASP A 148 -6.02 -25.38 1.84
CA ASP A 148 -5.51 -24.37 0.93
C ASP A 148 -5.67 -24.80 -0.54
N ALA A 149 -5.43 -26.08 -0.84
CA ALA A 149 -5.64 -26.63 -2.17
C ALA A 149 -7.12 -26.58 -2.61
N THR A 150 -8.03 -26.94 -1.70
CA THR A 150 -9.48 -26.88 -1.96
C THR A 150 -9.93 -25.45 -2.21
N LEU A 151 -9.49 -24.50 -1.39
CA LEU A 151 -9.83 -23.08 -1.56
C LEU A 151 -9.29 -22.53 -2.90
N ARG A 152 -8.05 -22.87 -3.27
CA ARG A 152 -7.50 -22.48 -4.59
C ARG A 152 -8.31 -23.06 -5.74
N PHE A 153 -8.74 -24.31 -5.62
CA PHE A 153 -9.60 -24.94 -6.64
C PHE A 153 -10.92 -24.20 -6.80
N LEU A 154 -11.58 -23.83 -5.68
CA LEU A 154 -12.84 -23.09 -5.71
C LEU A 154 -12.69 -21.69 -6.32
N THR A 155 -11.56 -21.02 -6.11
CA THR A 155 -11.28 -19.68 -6.67
C THR A 155 -10.67 -19.71 -8.08
N ALA A 156 -10.26 -20.86 -8.60
CA ALA A 156 -9.59 -20.98 -9.90
C ALA A 156 -10.44 -20.47 -11.08
N ARG A 157 -11.78 -20.51 -10.96
CA ARG A 157 -12.69 -19.99 -12.00
C ARG A 157 -12.56 -18.45 -12.11
N SER A 158 -12.54 -17.77 -10.97
CA SER A 158 -12.39 -16.30 -10.93
C SER A 158 -11.02 -15.87 -11.45
N VAL A 159 -9.95 -16.60 -11.10
CA VAL A 159 -8.60 -16.32 -11.62
C VAL A 159 -8.59 -16.43 -13.16
N ARG A 160 -9.12 -17.52 -13.71
CA ARG A 160 -9.22 -17.70 -15.18
C ARG A 160 -10.09 -16.65 -15.87
N GLN A 161 -11.13 -16.15 -15.19
CA GLN A 161 -11.93 -15.04 -15.71
C GLN A 161 -11.09 -13.79 -15.83
N GLY A 162 -10.35 -13.41 -14.78
CA GLY A 162 -9.45 -12.25 -14.80
C GLY A 162 -8.37 -12.36 -15.89
N GLU A 163 -7.78 -13.55 -16.09
CA GLU A 163 -6.83 -13.80 -17.18
C GLU A 163 -7.45 -13.59 -18.57
N ARG A 164 -8.67 -14.06 -18.80
CA ARG A 164 -9.40 -13.83 -20.07
C ARG A 164 -9.69 -12.35 -20.30
N GLN A 165 -10.12 -11.63 -19.27
CA GLN A 165 -10.37 -10.20 -19.34
C GLN A 165 -9.10 -9.42 -19.66
N ARG A 166 -7.98 -9.78 -19.04
CA ARG A 166 -6.66 -9.23 -19.36
C ARG A 166 -6.30 -9.46 -20.82
N SER A 167 -6.38 -10.72 -21.28
CA SER A 167 -6.06 -11.07 -22.66
C SER A 167 -6.93 -10.33 -23.68
N ALA A 168 -8.24 -10.21 -23.43
CA ALA A 168 -9.16 -9.49 -24.30
C ALA A 168 -8.84 -7.99 -24.36
N ALA A 169 -8.56 -7.37 -23.23
CA ALA A 169 -8.19 -5.97 -23.14
C ALA A 169 -6.89 -5.64 -23.90
N ARG A 170 -5.89 -6.52 -23.79
CA ARG A 170 -4.61 -6.40 -24.51
C ARG A 170 -4.81 -6.49 -26.04
N VAL A 171 -5.53 -7.51 -26.50
CA VAL A 171 -5.83 -7.68 -27.92
C VAL A 171 -6.60 -6.49 -28.50
N GLY A 172 -7.50 -5.91 -27.70
CA GLY A 172 -8.28 -4.73 -28.10
C GLY A 172 -7.46 -3.49 -28.43
N ILE A 173 -6.21 -3.40 -27.96
CA ILE A 173 -5.29 -2.30 -28.25
C ILE A 173 -4.08 -2.72 -29.10
N GLY A 174 -4.13 -3.92 -29.72
CA GLY A 174 -3.09 -4.42 -30.62
C GLY A 174 -1.91 -5.12 -29.93
N LEU A 175 -1.98 -5.40 -28.65
CA LEU A 175 -0.97 -6.20 -27.93
C LEU A 175 -1.25 -7.71 -28.04
N PRO A 176 -0.23 -8.56 -27.89
CA PRO A 176 -0.43 -10.01 -27.78
C PRO A 176 -1.35 -10.36 -26.61
N ALA A 177 -2.14 -11.42 -26.75
CA ALA A 177 -3.05 -11.92 -25.71
C ALA A 177 -2.32 -12.32 -24.42
N THR A 178 -1.11 -12.85 -24.54
CA THR A 178 -0.24 -13.21 -23.43
C THR A 178 0.53 -11.99 -22.93
N ASP A 179 0.45 -11.74 -21.64
CA ASP A 179 1.23 -10.71 -20.97
C ASP A 179 2.65 -11.26 -20.71
N PRO A 180 3.72 -10.64 -21.24
CA PRO A 180 5.09 -11.07 -20.99
C PRO A 180 5.54 -10.82 -19.55
N GLY A 181 4.83 -9.95 -18.84
CA GLY A 181 5.20 -9.48 -17.50
C GLY A 181 6.29 -8.41 -17.51
N PRO A 182 6.61 -7.83 -16.35
CA PRO A 182 7.65 -6.83 -16.20
C PRO A 182 9.05 -7.47 -16.21
N ALA A 183 10.06 -6.70 -16.62
CA ALA A 183 11.46 -7.10 -16.49
C ALA A 183 11.87 -7.29 -15.00
N ARG A 184 11.31 -6.49 -14.10
CA ARG A 184 11.49 -6.60 -12.63
C ARG A 184 10.21 -6.17 -11.91
N ARG A 185 10.05 -6.66 -10.66
CA ARG A 185 8.98 -6.24 -9.73
C ARG A 185 9.62 -5.67 -8.47
N LEU A 186 9.32 -4.42 -8.16
CA LEU A 186 9.71 -3.78 -6.90
C LEU A 186 8.66 -4.10 -5.84
N ILE A 187 8.98 -4.98 -4.91
CA ILE A 187 8.09 -5.29 -3.79
C ILE A 187 8.42 -4.32 -2.65
N ALA A 188 7.68 -3.20 -2.61
CA ALA A 188 7.95 -2.09 -1.70
C ALA A 188 7.33 -2.34 -0.31
N THR A 189 7.80 -3.37 0.36
CA THR A 189 7.36 -3.80 1.69
C THR A 189 8.53 -4.15 2.60
N LEU A 190 8.24 -4.31 3.90
CA LEU A 190 9.18 -4.90 4.85
C LEU A 190 9.25 -6.43 4.64
N PRO A 191 10.46 -7.03 4.59
CA PRO A 191 10.60 -8.49 4.60
C PRO A 191 9.81 -9.18 5.73
N GLY A 192 9.71 -8.54 6.90
CA GLY A 192 8.92 -9.02 8.03
C GLY A 192 7.40 -9.06 7.78
N LEU A 193 6.89 -8.37 6.76
CA LEU A 193 5.49 -8.44 6.34
C LEU A 193 5.28 -9.43 5.19
N GLU A 194 6.34 -9.94 4.57
CA GLU A 194 6.22 -10.96 3.53
C GLU A 194 5.91 -12.34 4.10
N VAL A 195 5.39 -13.22 3.24
CA VAL A 195 5.12 -14.61 3.56
C VAL A 195 5.97 -15.49 2.66
N SER A 196 6.75 -16.40 3.26
CA SER A 196 7.53 -17.35 2.51
C SER A 196 6.65 -18.17 1.55
N ARG A 197 7.08 -18.25 0.29
CA ARG A 197 6.42 -19.03 -0.77
C ARG A 197 7.44 -19.84 -1.56
N PRO A 198 7.10 -21.06 -2.03
CA PRO A 198 8.02 -21.91 -2.76
C PRO A 198 8.26 -21.44 -4.20
N ASP A 199 7.37 -20.61 -4.73
CA ASP A 199 7.35 -20.10 -6.10
C ASP A 199 7.52 -18.57 -6.12
N TRP A 200 8.54 -18.07 -5.41
CA TRP A 200 8.90 -16.65 -5.47
C TRP A 200 9.35 -16.31 -6.88
N PRO A 201 8.74 -15.31 -7.54
CA PRO A 201 9.11 -14.96 -8.91
C PRO A 201 10.55 -14.44 -8.99
N ALA A 202 11.29 -14.90 -9.99
CA ALA A 202 12.72 -14.52 -10.14
C ALA A 202 12.90 -13.01 -10.40
N GLU A 203 11.91 -12.37 -11.02
CA GLU A 203 11.89 -10.94 -11.29
C GLU A 203 11.52 -10.09 -10.07
N ALA A 204 10.98 -10.69 -8.99
CA ALA A 204 10.50 -9.96 -7.81
C ALA A 204 11.62 -9.72 -6.79
N VAL A 205 11.82 -8.46 -6.44
CA VAL A 205 12.85 -8.01 -5.50
C VAL A 205 12.22 -7.15 -4.40
N VAL A 206 12.46 -7.49 -3.14
CA VAL A 206 12.02 -6.67 -2.00
C VAL A 206 12.94 -5.47 -1.87
N VAL A 207 12.34 -4.27 -1.92
CA VAL A 207 13.09 -2.98 -1.94
C VAL A 207 12.78 -2.10 -0.72
N GLY A 208 12.06 -2.64 0.24
CA GLY A 208 11.59 -1.86 1.40
C GLY A 208 10.45 -0.91 1.06
N PRO A 209 9.74 -0.43 2.09
CA PRO A 209 8.62 0.47 1.90
C PRO A 209 9.07 1.82 1.31
N LEU A 210 8.27 2.35 0.39
CA LEU A 210 8.46 3.66 -0.20
C LEU A 210 7.48 4.64 0.43
N HIS A 211 7.99 5.52 1.30
CA HIS A 211 7.16 6.46 2.05
C HIS A 211 7.31 7.87 1.52
N PHE A 212 6.18 8.55 1.43
CA PHE A 212 6.09 9.98 1.16
C PHE A 212 5.15 10.62 2.20
N GLU A 213 5.54 11.78 2.71
CA GLU A 213 4.69 12.61 3.58
C GLU A 213 4.11 13.75 2.75
N PRO A 214 2.76 13.83 2.60
CA PRO A 214 2.12 14.83 1.73
C PRO A 214 2.09 16.23 2.34
N THR A 215 2.74 16.43 3.47
CA THR A 215 2.85 17.71 4.18
C THR A 215 4.17 17.85 4.91
N THR A 216 4.63 19.07 5.11
CA THR A 216 5.74 19.40 6.01
C THR A 216 5.28 19.75 7.42
N ALA A 217 3.97 19.95 7.63
CA ALA A 217 3.41 20.29 8.93
C ALA A 217 3.60 19.15 9.92
N VAL A 218 3.92 19.48 11.15
CA VAL A 218 3.95 18.56 12.29
C VAL A 218 2.68 18.80 13.11
N LEU A 219 1.96 17.72 13.40
CA LEU A 219 0.80 17.81 14.28
C LEU A 219 1.27 17.69 15.73
N ASP A 220 1.05 18.73 16.50
CA ASP A 220 1.47 18.78 17.90
C ASP A 220 0.72 17.77 18.75
N VAL A 221 1.47 16.98 19.50
CA VAL A 221 0.90 16.09 20.51
C VAL A 221 0.48 16.91 21.72
N PRO A 222 -0.78 16.81 22.20
CA PRO A 222 -1.22 17.55 23.38
C PRO A 222 -0.32 17.31 24.61
N PRO A 223 -0.23 18.27 25.55
CA PRO A 223 0.55 18.09 26.76
C PRO A 223 0.00 16.93 27.62
N GLY A 224 0.91 16.16 28.24
CA GLY A 224 0.56 15.02 29.08
C GLY A 224 1.75 14.12 29.34
N SER A 225 1.66 13.27 30.35
CA SER A 225 2.72 12.34 30.78
C SER A 225 2.41 10.87 30.52
N GLY A 226 1.18 10.56 30.10
CA GLY A 226 0.74 9.20 29.78
C GLY A 226 1.09 8.78 28.34
N PRO A 227 0.59 7.62 27.87
CA PRO A 227 0.86 7.11 26.55
C PRO A 227 0.26 7.99 25.43
N VAL A 228 0.89 7.98 24.27
CA VAL A 228 0.41 8.59 23.04
C VAL A 228 -0.22 7.51 22.15
N VAL A 229 -1.52 7.65 21.95
CA VAL A 229 -2.31 6.79 21.06
C VAL A 229 -2.49 7.53 19.73
N VAL A 230 -1.91 7.00 18.66
CA VAL A 230 -2.10 7.58 17.33
C VAL A 230 -3.17 6.81 16.59
N VAL A 231 -4.11 7.52 15.95
CA VAL A 231 -5.20 6.92 15.16
C VAL A 231 -5.07 7.41 13.72
N ALA A 232 -5.02 6.48 12.77
CA ALA A 232 -4.97 6.78 11.33
C ALA A 232 -6.10 6.02 10.62
N PRO A 233 -7.26 6.65 10.35
CA PRO A 233 -8.34 6.03 9.61
C PRO A 233 -7.89 5.69 8.18
N SER A 234 -8.56 4.72 7.57
CA SER A 234 -8.26 4.32 6.19
C SER A 234 -8.62 5.44 5.21
N THR A 235 -7.73 5.67 4.24
CA THR A 235 -8.02 6.55 3.09
C THR A 235 -8.75 5.83 1.95
N ALA A 236 -8.84 4.50 2.00
CA ALA A 236 -9.57 3.70 1.02
C ALA A 236 -11.08 3.74 1.28
N THR A 237 -11.88 3.82 0.21
CA THR A 237 -13.36 3.80 0.29
C THR A 237 -13.91 2.53 0.93
N THR A 238 -13.19 1.41 0.80
CA THR A 238 -13.51 0.12 1.41
C THR A 238 -13.03 0.00 2.86
N GLY A 239 -12.35 1.03 3.39
CA GLY A 239 -11.86 1.05 4.77
C GLY A 239 -12.98 1.15 5.80
N MET A 240 -12.64 0.81 7.06
CA MET A 240 -13.56 1.00 8.18
C MET A 240 -13.84 2.49 8.37
N GLN A 241 -15.10 2.89 8.29
CA GLN A 241 -15.54 4.25 8.51
C GLN A 241 -15.80 4.52 10.00
N GLY A 242 -15.66 5.78 10.44
CA GLY A 242 -15.95 6.21 11.81
C GLY A 242 -14.97 5.72 12.88
N LEU A 243 -13.80 5.20 12.50
CA LEU A 243 -12.78 4.77 13.45
C LEU A 243 -12.25 5.92 14.31
N ASP A 244 -12.03 7.07 13.70
CA ASP A 244 -11.54 8.29 14.34
C ASP A 244 -12.57 8.87 15.33
N ASP A 245 -13.83 8.95 14.94
CA ASP A 245 -14.90 9.43 15.80
C ASP A 245 -15.07 8.50 17.01
N LEU A 246 -15.19 7.19 16.76
CA LEU A 246 -15.28 6.20 17.83
C LEU A 246 -14.07 6.26 18.78
N ALA A 247 -12.86 6.47 18.26
CA ALA A 247 -11.66 6.58 19.08
C ALA A 247 -11.72 7.83 19.98
N LEU A 248 -12.15 8.98 19.46
CA LEU A 248 -12.30 10.21 20.25
C LEU A 248 -13.41 10.12 21.29
N GLU A 249 -14.50 9.38 21.02
CA GLU A 249 -15.60 9.15 21.94
C GLU A 249 -15.23 8.17 23.07
N THR A 250 -14.37 7.21 22.81
CA THR A 250 -14.16 6.07 23.73
C THR A 250 -12.81 6.02 24.41
N LEU A 251 -11.75 6.57 23.81
CA LEU A 251 -10.40 6.55 24.36
C LEU A 251 -10.14 7.78 25.25
N ILE A 252 -10.74 7.79 26.44
CA ILE A 252 -10.76 8.95 27.34
C ILE A 252 -9.70 8.78 28.42
N PRO A 253 -8.72 9.74 28.56
CA PRO A 253 -7.71 9.71 29.61
C PRO A 253 -8.30 9.69 31.01
N GLY A 254 -7.79 8.83 31.88
CA GLY A 254 -8.28 8.65 33.26
C GLY A 254 -9.59 7.85 33.38
N GLN A 255 -10.17 7.41 32.27
CA GLN A 255 -11.36 6.53 32.26
C GLN A 255 -11.04 5.20 31.56
N THR A 256 -10.87 5.21 30.25
CA THR A 256 -10.58 4.04 29.42
C THR A 256 -9.10 3.94 29.03
N LEU A 257 -8.37 5.03 29.10
CA LEU A 257 -6.92 5.10 29.00
C LEU A 257 -6.28 5.51 30.32
N PRO A 258 -4.97 5.24 30.53
CA PRO A 258 -4.24 5.78 31.67
C PRO A 258 -4.38 7.29 31.79
N ALA A 259 -4.32 7.81 33.00
CA ALA A 259 -4.34 9.25 33.24
C ALA A 259 -3.17 9.93 32.50
N GLY A 260 -3.44 11.12 31.92
CA GLY A 260 -2.47 11.86 31.12
C GLY A 260 -2.17 11.26 29.74
N ALA A 261 -2.89 10.25 29.29
CA ALA A 261 -2.83 9.76 27.92
C ALA A 261 -3.25 10.84 26.91
N ARG A 262 -2.78 10.71 25.68
CA ARG A 262 -3.06 11.64 24.59
C ARG A 262 -3.47 10.88 23.36
N VAL A 263 -4.45 11.40 22.64
CA VAL A 263 -4.94 10.80 21.39
C VAL A 263 -4.67 11.74 20.22
N VAL A 264 -4.02 11.25 19.19
CA VAL A 264 -3.72 12.03 17.99
C VAL A 264 -4.32 11.34 16.77
N VAL A 265 -5.28 11.99 16.14
CA VAL A 265 -5.91 11.49 14.91
C VAL A 265 -5.24 12.11 13.70
N SER A 266 -4.45 11.32 12.97
CA SER A 266 -3.78 11.73 11.74
C SER A 266 -4.67 11.40 10.55
N ARG A 267 -5.24 12.41 9.90
CA ARG A 267 -6.09 12.28 8.72
C ARG A 267 -5.85 13.41 7.72
N LEU A 268 -6.24 13.19 6.44
CA LEU A 268 -6.02 14.18 5.36
C LEU A 268 -6.85 15.46 5.51
N ARG A 269 -7.88 15.46 6.37
CA ARG A 269 -8.76 16.61 6.63
C ARG A 269 -8.61 17.08 8.08
N GLY A 270 -8.87 18.36 8.29
CA GLY A 270 -8.97 18.93 9.64
C GLY A 270 -10.16 18.37 10.44
N PRO A 271 -10.31 18.79 11.71
CA PRO A 271 -11.44 18.37 12.54
C PRO A 271 -12.75 18.95 12.03
N ASP A 272 -13.83 18.15 12.07
CA ASP A 272 -15.18 18.57 11.70
C ASP A 272 -15.99 19.06 12.92
N ALA A 273 -15.43 18.89 14.13
CA ALA A 273 -16.02 19.26 15.41
C ALA A 273 -14.93 19.75 16.40
N PRO A 274 -15.31 20.41 17.50
CA PRO A 274 -14.37 20.78 18.56
C PRO A 274 -13.61 19.56 19.09
N VAL A 275 -12.28 19.68 19.16
CA VAL A 275 -11.39 18.60 19.62
C VAL A 275 -11.18 18.73 21.13
N PRO A 276 -11.29 17.64 21.92
CA PRO A 276 -11.00 17.66 23.34
C PRO A 276 -9.57 18.11 23.65
N PRO A 277 -9.29 18.72 24.81
CA PRO A 277 -7.95 19.27 25.12
C PRO A 277 -6.84 18.21 25.26
N TRP A 278 -7.21 16.94 25.41
CA TRP A 278 -6.30 15.81 25.45
C TRP A 278 -6.09 15.15 24.08
N ALA A 279 -6.72 15.68 23.03
CA ALA A 279 -6.62 15.14 21.67
C ALA A 279 -6.14 16.20 20.66
N ALA A 280 -5.59 15.75 19.55
CA ALA A 280 -5.31 16.55 18.36
C ALA A 280 -5.81 15.81 17.11
N VAL A 281 -6.33 16.58 16.14
CA VAL A 281 -6.88 16.02 14.88
C VAL A 281 -6.40 16.86 13.71
N GLY A 282 -5.83 16.23 12.69
CA GLY A 282 -5.44 16.95 11.48
C GLY A 282 -4.47 16.20 10.57
N LEU A 283 -4.01 16.92 9.56
CA LEU A 283 -2.95 16.48 8.69
C LEU A 283 -1.59 16.85 9.31
N GLY A 284 -0.76 15.84 9.49
CA GLY A 284 0.61 16.03 9.95
C GLY A 284 1.51 14.90 9.49
N ARG A 285 2.81 15.14 9.55
CA ARG A 285 3.83 14.14 9.26
C ARG A 285 3.68 12.94 10.19
N GLN A 286 3.31 11.81 9.62
CA GLN A 286 3.11 10.57 10.37
C GLN A 286 4.42 10.01 10.94
N ASP A 287 5.53 10.17 10.20
CA ASP A 287 6.85 9.74 10.66
C ASP A 287 7.29 10.48 11.94
N GLU A 288 6.96 11.78 12.09
CA GLU A 288 7.24 12.55 13.32
C GLU A 288 6.32 12.14 14.47
N LEU A 289 5.04 11.92 14.19
CA LEU A 289 4.09 11.45 15.22
C LEU A 289 4.48 10.08 15.78
N LEU A 290 4.90 9.17 14.90
CA LEU A 290 5.27 7.80 15.27
C LEU A 290 6.50 7.72 16.19
N LYS A 291 7.39 8.72 16.18
CA LYS A 291 8.52 8.81 17.13
C LYS A 291 8.06 8.94 18.58
N GLN A 292 6.86 9.45 18.79
CA GLN A 292 6.27 9.69 20.12
C GLN A 292 5.17 8.68 20.46
N ALA A 293 4.77 7.83 19.51
CA ALA A 293 3.63 6.93 19.67
C ALA A 293 3.95 5.72 20.54
N ASP A 294 3.00 5.38 21.40
CA ASP A 294 3.02 4.13 22.16
C ASP A 294 2.21 3.03 21.52
N VAL A 295 1.17 3.39 20.78
CA VAL A 295 0.36 2.47 19.97
C VAL A 295 -0.22 3.20 18.76
N MET A 296 -0.32 2.49 17.64
CA MET A 296 -1.01 2.95 16.43
C MET A 296 -2.30 2.17 16.23
N ILE A 297 -3.41 2.86 16.02
CA ILE A 297 -4.71 2.30 15.63
C ILE A 297 -4.96 2.67 14.17
N CYS A 298 -5.14 1.68 13.29
CA CYS A 298 -5.33 1.98 11.86
C CYS A 298 -6.16 0.92 11.12
N GLY A 299 -6.62 1.29 9.92
CA GLY A 299 -7.36 0.41 9.00
C GLY A 299 -6.50 -0.65 8.28
N SER A 300 -5.27 -0.89 8.69
CA SER A 300 -4.33 -1.86 8.08
C SER A 300 -3.88 -1.52 6.65
N GLY A 301 -3.94 -0.28 6.21
CA GLY A 301 -3.30 0.13 4.96
C GLY A 301 -1.78 -0.08 5.05
N HIS A 302 -1.15 -0.61 3.97
CA HIS A 302 0.26 -0.98 4.00
C HIS A 302 1.18 0.20 4.36
N GLY A 303 0.93 1.40 3.82
CA GLY A 303 1.77 2.58 4.06
C GLY A 303 1.90 2.94 5.54
N ILE A 304 0.77 3.04 6.26
CA ILE A 304 0.81 3.38 7.70
C ILE A 304 1.34 2.22 8.54
N VAL A 305 1.03 0.97 8.18
CA VAL A 305 1.53 -0.21 8.89
C VAL A 305 3.06 -0.29 8.80
N SER A 306 3.63 -0.14 7.62
CA SER A 306 5.07 -0.20 7.43
C SER A 306 5.81 0.97 8.10
N LYS A 307 5.27 2.20 8.07
CA LYS A 307 5.79 3.34 8.86
C LYS A 307 5.80 3.03 10.35
N THR A 308 4.70 2.47 10.85
CA THR A 308 4.54 2.13 12.28
C THR A 308 5.54 1.07 12.74
N LEU A 309 5.74 0.03 11.94
CA LEU A 309 6.72 -1.01 12.24
C LEU A 309 8.16 -0.51 12.19
N LEU A 310 8.50 0.37 11.23
CA LEU A 310 9.81 1.02 11.18
C LEU A 310 10.08 1.88 12.41
N ALA A 311 9.06 2.53 12.96
CA ALA A 311 9.16 3.26 14.23
C ALA A 311 9.18 2.33 15.47
N GLY A 312 8.99 1.02 15.30
CA GLY A 312 8.94 0.04 16.39
C GLY A 312 7.70 0.17 17.27
N VAL A 313 6.61 0.71 16.74
CA VAL A 313 5.35 0.96 17.44
C VAL A 313 4.40 -0.22 17.23
N PRO A 314 3.76 -0.77 18.28
CA PRO A 314 2.77 -1.82 18.16
C PRO A 314 1.44 -1.31 17.56
N LEU A 315 0.66 -2.23 16.98
CA LEU A 315 -0.55 -1.89 16.23
C LEU A 315 -1.82 -2.47 16.85
N VAL A 316 -2.90 -1.71 16.73
CA VAL A 316 -4.28 -2.18 16.81
C VAL A 316 -4.90 -1.98 15.43
N VAL A 317 -5.30 -3.07 14.77
CA VAL A 317 -5.74 -3.01 13.38
C VAL A 317 -7.23 -3.30 13.23
N VAL A 318 -7.88 -2.46 12.42
CA VAL A 318 -9.33 -2.49 12.18
C VAL A 318 -9.59 -2.52 10.67
N PRO A 319 -9.37 -3.66 10.00
CA PRO A 319 -9.52 -3.75 8.56
C PRO A 319 -10.97 -3.59 8.13
N GLY A 320 -11.21 -2.82 7.07
CA GLY A 320 -12.51 -2.69 6.41
C GLY A 320 -12.67 -3.74 5.31
N GLY A 321 -11.87 -3.66 4.25
CA GLY A 321 -12.00 -4.52 3.08
C GLY A 321 -10.70 -4.71 2.32
N GLY A 322 -10.76 -5.50 1.26
CA GLY A 322 -9.64 -5.73 0.35
C GLY A 322 -8.43 -6.39 1.00
N ASP A 323 -7.26 -5.90 0.67
CA ASP A 323 -5.96 -6.38 1.15
C ASP A 323 -5.67 -6.03 2.62
N GLN A 324 -6.45 -5.13 3.22
CA GLN A 324 -6.32 -4.77 4.63
C GLN A 324 -6.44 -6.00 5.55
N TRP A 325 -7.25 -6.99 5.18
CA TRP A 325 -7.37 -8.26 5.90
C TRP A 325 -6.09 -9.10 5.85
N GLU A 326 -5.42 -9.12 4.70
CA GLU A 326 -4.14 -9.82 4.56
C GLU A 326 -3.06 -9.21 5.45
N ILE A 327 -2.95 -7.87 5.44
CA ILE A 327 -1.97 -7.15 6.25
C ILE A 327 -2.28 -7.29 7.73
N ALA A 328 -3.55 -7.14 8.14
CA ALA A 328 -3.98 -7.31 9.54
C ALA A 328 -3.63 -8.70 10.08
N ASN A 329 -3.91 -9.76 9.32
CA ASN A 329 -3.58 -11.12 9.73
C ASN A 329 -2.07 -11.37 9.79
N ARG A 330 -1.27 -10.71 8.94
CA ARG A 330 0.20 -10.76 9.01
C ARG A 330 0.72 -10.11 10.30
N ILE A 331 0.19 -8.97 10.69
CA ILE A 331 0.50 -8.26 11.95
C ILE A 331 0.23 -9.16 13.16
N VAL A 332 -0.96 -9.78 13.20
CA VAL A 332 -1.32 -10.69 14.30
C VAL A 332 -0.40 -11.90 14.34
N ARG A 333 -0.12 -12.52 13.20
CA ARG A 333 0.76 -13.71 13.13
C ARG A 333 2.19 -13.43 13.55
N GLN A 334 2.72 -12.25 13.25
CA GLN A 334 4.08 -11.87 13.70
C GLN A 334 4.11 -11.32 15.13
N GLY A 335 2.96 -11.09 15.75
CA GLY A 335 2.83 -10.65 17.13
C GLY A 335 3.13 -9.18 17.35
N SER A 336 3.06 -8.32 16.31
CA SER A 336 3.29 -6.87 16.43
C SER A 336 2.01 -6.07 16.72
N GLY A 337 0.88 -6.73 16.89
CA GLY A 337 -0.39 -6.08 17.22
C GLY A 337 -1.57 -7.03 17.28
N GLU A 338 -2.74 -6.47 17.54
CA GLU A 338 -4.01 -7.17 17.62
C GLU A 338 -5.01 -6.67 16.58
N LEU A 339 -5.90 -7.57 16.14
CA LEU A 339 -7.00 -7.28 15.23
C LEU A 339 -8.32 -7.19 15.98
N ILE A 340 -9.07 -6.14 15.72
CA ILE A 340 -10.43 -5.95 16.27
C ILE A 340 -11.48 -6.41 15.26
N ARG A 341 -12.39 -7.26 15.72
CA ARG A 341 -13.58 -7.68 14.97
C ARG A 341 -14.63 -8.27 15.94
N PRO A 342 -15.84 -7.71 16.05
CA PRO A 342 -16.28 -6.44 15.46
C PRO A 342 -15.67 -5.22 16.17
N LEU A 343 -15.65 -4.07 15.49
CA LEU A 343 -15.28 -2.79 16.09
C LEU A 343 -16.45 -2.28 16.95
N THR A 344 -16.21 -2.17 18.24
CA THR A 344 -17.11 -1.59 19.25
C THR A 344 -16.29 -0.76 20.24
N ALA A 345 -16.92 0.13 21.00
CA ALA A 345 -16.28 0.90 22.07
C ALA A 345 -15.52 -0.01 23.04
N GLU A 346 -16.16 -1.10 23.46
CA GLU A 346 -15.61 -2.07 24.39
C GLU A 346 -14.39 -2.82 23.79
N SER A 347 -14.53 -3.35 22.56
CA SER A 347 -13.43 -4.06 21.90
C SER A 347 -12.24 -3.16 21.62
N LEU A 348 -12.48 -1.89 21.27
CA LEU A 348 -11.43 -0.91 21.02
C LEU A 348 -10.65 -0.60 22.30
N THR A 349 -11.34 -0.23 23.37
CA THR A 349 -10.71 0.14 24.65
C THR A 349 -9.96 -1.04 25.28
N ALA A 350 -10.57 -2.22 25.30
CA ALA A 350 -9.94 -3.42 25.83
C ALA A 350 -8.68 -3.82 25.05
N THR A 351 -8.72 -3.73 23.71
CA THR A 351 -7.58 -4.11 22.88
C THR A 351 -6.43 -3.11 22.99
N VAL A 352 -6.73 -1.80 22.98
CA VAL A 352 -5.71 -0.75 23.19
C VAL A 352 -5.04 -0.92 24.55
N GLY A 353 -5.82 -1.16 25.60
CA GLY A 353 -5.28 -1.42 26.95
C GLY A 353 -4.36 -2.63 26.99
N ARG A 354 -4.70 -3.75 26.36
CA ARG A 354 -3.84 -4.94 26.29
C ARG A 354 -2.55 -4.66 25.51
N VAL A 355 -2.62 -4.02 24.37
CA VAL A 355 -1.44 -3.74 23.53
C VAL A 355 -0.48 -2.80 24.27
N LEU A 356 -0.98 -1.77 24.95
CA LEU A 356 -0.17 -0.86 25.77
C LEU A 356 0.50 -1.57 26.96
N ALA A 357 -0.19 -2.53 27.59
CA ALA A 357 0.30 -3.26 28.76
C ALA A 357 1.25 -4.42 28.42
N THR A 358 1.40 -4.80 27.13
CA THR A 358 2.12 -6.01 26.73
C THR A 358 3.38 -5.68 25.90
N PRO A 359 4.58 -5.63 26.52
CA PRO A 359 5.82 -5.20 25.84
C PRO A 359 6.20 -6.05 24.61
N SER A 360 5.81 -7.32 24.56
CA SER A 360 6.14 -8.22 23.45
C SER A 360 5.62 -7.75 22.09
N TYR A 361 4.52 -6.99 22.04
CA TYR A 361 4.02 -6.40 20.80
C TYR A 361 5.01 -5.35 20.24
N ARG A 362 5.57 -4.50 21.11
CA ARG A 362 6.58 -3.52 20.74
C ARG A 362 7.88 -4.20 20.27
N ASP A 363 8.30 -5.26 20.95
CA ASP A 363 9.50 -6.01 20.56
C ASP A 363 9.31 -6.68 19.19
N ALA A 364 8.14 -7.22 18.92
CA ALA A 364 7.82 -7.79 17.61
C ALA A 364 7.75 -6.71 16.52
N ALA A 365 7.17 -5.54 16.81
CA ALA A 365 7.13 -4.40 15.88
C ALA A 365 8.56 -3.92 15.52
N ARG A 366 9.45 -3.81 16.51
CA ARG A 366 10.87 -3.48 16.30
C ARG A 366 11.59 -4.51 15.42
N ARG A 367 11.38 -5.81 15.67
CA ARG A 367 11.96 -6.87 14.82
C ARG A 367 11.45 -6.80 13.39
N ALA A 368 10.16 -6.56 13.22
CA ALA A 368 9.56 -6.40 11.89
C ALA A 368 10.13 -5.18 11.15
N GLY A 369 10.27 -4.04 11.84
CA GLY A 369 10.88 -2.83 11.26
C GLY A 369 12.34 -3.03 10.89
N ALA A 370 13.12 -3.67 11.76
CA ALA A 370 14.54 -3.96 11.54
C ALA A 370 14.79 -4.85 10.31
N SER A 371 13.80 -5.64 9.87
CA SER A 371 13.90 -6.45 8.64
C SER A 371 14.10 -5.61 7.38
N GLY A 372 13.81 -4.31 7.42
CA GLY A 372 14.01 -3.39 6.30
C GLY A 372 15.46 -2.88 6.13
N ALA A 373 16.41 -3.29 6.98
CA ALA A 373 17.77 -2.75 6.94
C ALA A 373 18.58 -3.20 5.70
N ASP A 374 18.36 -4.44 5.24
CA ASP A 374 19.16 -5.08 4.18
C ASP A 374 18.32 -5.34 2.91
N VAL A 375 17.53 -4.36 2.49
CA VAL A 375 16.71 -4.45 1.27
C VAL A 375 17.47 -3.87 0.07
N ALA A 376 17.11 -4.31 -1.14
CA ALA A 376 17.73 -3.82 -2.36
C ALA A 376 17.36 -2.34 -2.63
N ASP A 377 18.26 -1.59 -3.23
CA ASP A 377 17.98 -0.24 -3.71
C ASP A 377 17.04 -0.28 -4.93
N PRO A 378 15.84 0.34 -4.87
CA PRO A 378 14.87 0.30 -5.96
C PRO A 378 15.40 0.90 -7.27
N VAL A 379 16.25 1.93 -7.21
CA VAL A 379 16.85 2.56 -8.41
C VAL A 379 17.84 1.61 -9.07
N ALA A 380 18.65 0.91 -8.29
CA ALA A 380 19.58 -0.09 -8.82
C ALA A 380 18.83 -1.26 -9.49
N VAL A 381 17.72 -1.74 -8.89
CA VAL A 381 16.88 -2.78 -9.48
C VAL A 381 16.27 -2.31 -10.81
N CYS A 382 15.79 -1.05 -10.87
CA CYS A 382 15.27 -0.47 -12.12
C CYS A 382 16.35 -0.35 -13.20
N ARG A 383 17.57 0.06 -12.86
CA ARG A 383 18.68 0.16 -13.81
C ARG A 383 19.10 -1.21 -14.36
N ALA A 384 19.05 -2.23 -13.52
CA ALA A 384 19.31 -3.60 -13.95
C ALA A 384 18.30 -4.14 -14.97
N ALA A 385 17.07 -3.58 -15.00
CA ALA A 385 16.05 -3.93 -16.00
C ALA A 385 16.42 -3.46 -17.42
N LEU A 386 17.26 -2.43 -17.56
CA LEU A 386 17.74 -1.94 -18.86
C LEU A 386 18.82 -2.86 -19.48
N GLY A 387 19.59 -3.55 -18.65
CA GLY A 387 20.67 -4.44 -19.10
C GLY A 387 20.22 -5.83 -19.53
N GLY A 388 18.98 -6.21 -19.25
CA GLY A 388 18.44 -7.54 -19.56
C GLY A 388 17.79 -7.70 -20.94
N SER A 389 17.84 -6.68 -21.78
CA SER A 389 17.20 -6.69 -23.12
C SER A 389 18.13 -7.14 -24.25
N ALA A 390 19.29 -7.75 -23.92
CA ALA A 390 20.33 -8.11 -24.89
C ALA A 390 20.74 -9.60 -24.80
N GLU A 391 19.80 -10.52 -24.62
CA GLU A 391 20.03 -11.96 -24.90
C GLU A 391 18.78 -12.61 -25.53
#